data_fd8c17fd46454e558902f7e3cc4463c6
#
_entry.id   fd8c17fd46454e558902f7e3cc4463c6
#
_cell.length_a   1.000
_cell.length_b   1.000
_cell.length_c   1.000
_cell.angle_alpha   90.00
_cell.angle_beta   90.00
_cell.angle_gamma   90.00
#
_symmetry.space_group_name_H-M   'P 1'
#
loop_
_entity.id
_entity.type
_entity.pdbx_description
1 polymer ?
#
loop_
_entity_poly.entity_id
_entity_poly.type
_entity_poly.pdbx_seq_one_letter_code
_entity_poly.pdbx_strand_id
1 'polypeptide(L)'
;VLLIAACKVHPFLSLLAGSFVMTVCAGVPFDKAFDSFTSGVGGTISNVGLLIAFGSIIGTILFKSGGADTIVDTIMAKTPLQRLPWAMALIAFIVGIPMFFEVGVVILIPVVLFAARRSKSPVVLLGIPALAGLSTLHAFVPPHPGPLTAIGALNANLGITLALGLIVAIPTVIISGPLFGRLAAKWVPIAAPENEAEAEAPKSAENRPSFGTALSVILLPVVLMLAASIV
;
A
#
# COMPACT_ATOMS: atom_id res chain seq x y z
N VAL A 1 -0.14 17.11 -13.80
CA VAL A 1 -1.46 16.52 -14.09
C VAL A 1 -1.80 16.65 -15.57
N LEU A 2 -1.77 17.86 -16.18
CA LEU A 2 -2.12 18.10 -17.59
C LEU A 2 -1.30 17.22 -18.56
N LEU A 3 0.02 17.14 -18.39
CA LEU A 3 0.89 16.35 -19.26
C LEU A 3 0.56 14.85 -19.19
N ILE A 4 0.18 14.33 -18.02
CA ILE A 4 -0.17 12.92 -17.83
C ILE A 4 -1.58 12.64 -18.37
N ALA A 5 -2.57 13.43 -17.94
CA ALA A 5 -3.99 13.15 -18.22
C ALA A 5 -4.41 13.53 -19.65
N ALA A 6 -3.99 14.70 -20.15
CA ALA A 6 -4.38 15.20 -21.46
C ALA A 6 -3.38 14.83 -22.56
N CYS A 7 -2.08 15.03 -22.31
CA CYS A 7 -1.04 14.78 -23.32
C CYS A 7 -0.53 13.34 -23.32
N LYS A 8 -0.96 12.48 -22.35
CA LYS A 8 -0.53 11.08 -22.19
C LYS A 8 1.00 10.90 -22.16
N VAL A 9 1.72 11.91 -21.70
CA VAL A 9 3.16 11.86 -21.51
C VAL A 9 3.47 10.95 -20.31
N HIS A 10 4.58 10.19 -20.40
CA HIS A 10 4.99 9.30 -19.32
C HIS A 10 5.08 10.05 -17.99
N PRO A 11 4.53 9.51 -16.87
CA PRO A 11 4.48 10.20 -15.58
C PRO A 11 5.83 10.72 -15.09
N PHE A 12 6.90 9.93 -15.25
CA PHE A 12 8.25 10.34 -14.88
C PHE A 12 8.70 11.60 -15.62
N LEU A 13 8.52 11.65 -16.95
CA LEU A 13 8.89 12.82 -17.77
C LEU A 13 8.04 14.04 -17.43
N SER A 14 6.75 13.80 -17.12
CA SER A 14 5.83 14.87 -16.72
C SER A 14 6.20 15.49 -15.37
N LEU A 15 6.64 14.66 -14.41
CA LEU A 15 7.12 15.13 -13.12
C LEU A 15 8.46 15.84 -13.24
N LEU A 16 9.38 15.32 -14.06
CA LEU A 16 10.65 15.96 -14.36
C LEU A 16 10.43 17.36 -14.96
N ALA A 17 9.62 17.46 -16.02
CA ALA A 17 9.31 18.73 -16.66
C ALA A 17 8.59 19.69 -15.69
N GLY A 18 7.65 19.19 -14.91
CA GLY A 18 6.91 19.96 -13.92
C GLY A 18 7.81 20.52 -12.81
N SER A 19 8.74 19.73 -12.29
CA SER A 19 9.70 20.17 -11.27
C SER A 19 10.66 21.23 -11.84
N PHE A 20 11.09 21.08 -13.08
CA PHE A 20 11.94 22.06 -13.76
C PHE A 20 11.21 23.40 -13.95
N VAL A 21 9.97 23.37 -14.46
CA VAL A 21 9.12 24.57 -14.60
C VAL A 21 8.92 25.23 -13.24
N MET A 22 8.63 24.46 -12.19
CA MET A 22 8.43 24.98 -10.85
C MET A 22 9.71 25.65 -10.31
N THR A 23 10.88 25.08 -10.55
CA THR A 23 12.18 25.67 -10.15
C THR A 23 12.39 27.04 -10.82
N VAL A 24 12.12 27.14 -12.11
CA VAL A 24 12.22 28.39 -12.86
C VAL A 24 11.20 29.41 -12.37
N CYS A 25 9.92 29.00 -12.18
CA CYS A 25 8.87 29.89 -11.66
C CYS A 25 9.12 30.36 -10.23
N ALA A 26 9.87 29.59 -9.44
CA ALA A 26 10.28 29.96 -8.10
C ALA A 26 11.45 30.99 -8.09
N GLY A 27 11.89 31.46 -9.26
CA GLY A 27 12.94 32.46 -9.38
C GLY A 27 14.36 31.90 -9.25
N VAL A 28 14.54 30.58 -9.33
CA VAL A 28 15.89 29.98 -9.38
C VAL A 28 16.48 30.27 -10.75
N PRO A 29 17.71 30.84 -10.82
CA PRO A 29 18.40 31.08 -12.08
C PRO A 29 18.50 29.79 -12.91
N PHE A 30 18.31 29.91 -14.22
CA PHE A 30 18.25 28.76 -15.13
C PHE A 30 19.52 27.89 -15.09
N ASP A 31 20.68 28.52 -14.95
CA ASP A 31 21.98 27.87 -14.80
C ASP A 31 22.08 27.02 -13.50
N LYS A 32 21.32 27.37 -12.46
CA LYS A 32 21.25 26.65 -11.19
C LYS A 32 20.06 25.68 -11.08
N ALA A 33 19.14 25.72 -12.02
CA ALA A 33 17.93 24.89 -11.99
C ALA A 33 18.26 23.39 -12.03
N PHE A 34 19.26 23.01 -12.85
CA PHE A 34 19.73 21.62 -12.96
C PHE A 34 20.43 21.15 -11.68
N ASP A 35 21.28 21.98 -11.09
CA ASP A 35 21.96 21.67 -9.83
C ASP A 35 20.96 21.53 -8.67
N SER A 36 19.96 22.41 -8.62
CA SER A 36 18.88 22.33 -7.62
C SER A 36 18.07 21.04 -7.77
N PHE A 37 17.77 20.64 -9.00
CA PHE A 37 17.06 19.40 -9.28
C PHE A 37 17.88 18.17 -8.88
N THR A 38 19.13 18.08 -9.32
CA THR A 38 20.01 16.93 -9.03
C THR A 38 20.33 16.82 -7.55
N SER A 39 20.53 17.95 -6.86
CA SER A 39 20.71 18.00 -5.41
C SER A 39 19.48 17.51 -4.67
N GLY A 40 18.25 17.92 -5.08
CA GLY A 40 17.01 17.48 -4.51
C GLY A 40 16.76 15.97 -4.69
N VAL A 41 17.01 15.46 -5.90
CA VAL A 41 16.91 14.02 -6.20
C VAL A 41 17.95 13.23 -5.41
N GLY A 42 19.20 13.67 -5.42
CA GLY A 42 20.29 13.03 -4.69
C GLY A 42 20.03 12.99 -3.19
N GLY A 43 19.57 14.09 -2.60
CA GLY A 43 19.20 14.18 -1.20
C GLY A 43 18.07 13.22 -0.83
N THR A 44 17.02 13.16 -1.66
CA THR A 44 15.90 12.24 -1.44
C THR A 44 16.35 10.78 -1.52
N ILE A 45 17.14 10.41 -2.54
CA ILE A 45 17.67 9.05 -2.68
C ILE A 45 18.56 8.68 -1.49
N SER A 46 19.45 9.59 -1.08
CA SER A 46 20.34 9.36 0.05
C SER A 46 19.57 9.13 1.37
N ASN A 47 18.54 9.92 1.62
CA ASN A 47 17.84 9.89 2.90
C ASN A 47 16.82 8.74 3.01
N VAL A 48 16.10 8.44 1.94
CA VAL A 48 14.99 7.47 2.00
C VAL A 48 15.09 6.33 0.98
N GLY A 49 15.98 6.42 -0.01
CA GLY A 49 16.08 5.45 -1.10
C GLY A 49 16.38 4.03 -0.62
N LEU A 50 17.28 3.87 0.34
CA LEU A 50 17.60 2.55 0.91
C LEU A 50 16.41 1.94 1.67
N LEU A 51 15.66 2.74 2.42
CA LEU A 51 14.48 2.27 3.14
C LEU A 51 13.39 1.80 2.17
N ILE A 52 13.18 2.56 1.07
CA ILE A 52 12.26 2.18 0.00
C ILE A 52 12.72 0.87 -0.68
N ALA A 53 14.01 0.76 -0.99
CA ALA A 53 14.58 -0.44 -1.61
C ALA A 53 14.42 -1.68 -0.72
N PHE A 54 14.77 -1.59 0.56
CA PHE A 54 14.60 -2.71 1.51
C PHE A 54 13.12 -3.06 1.73
N GLY A 55 12.23 -2.07 1.85
CA GLY A 55 10.79 -2.31 1.93
C GLY A 55 10.27 -3.06 0.70
N SER A 56 10.69 -2.66 -0.49
CA SER A 56 10.34 -3.33 -1.75
C SER A 56 10.86 -4.77 -1.83
N ILE A 57 12.10 -5.01 -1.38
CA ILE A 57 12.70 -6.36 -1.34
C ILE A 57 11.91 -7.26 -0.39
N ILE A 58 11.61 -6.80 0.83
CA ILE A 58 10.85 -7.55 1.83
C ILE A 58 9.45 -7.86 1.29
N GLY A 59 8.76 -6.88 0.73
CA GLY A 59 7.45 -7.07 0.10
C GLY A 59 7.48 -8.09 -1.04
N THR A 60 8.50 -8.03 -1.90
CA THR A 60 8.68 -8.98 -3.01
C THR A 60 8.96 -10.40 -2.51
N ILE A 61 9.79 -10.55 -1.48
CA ILE A 61 10.08 -11.85 -0.87
C ILE A 61 8.80 -12.43 -0.25
N LEU A 62 8.05 -11.64 0.50
CA LEU A 62 6.79 -12.06 1.10
C LEU A 62 5.78 -12.52 0.05
N PHE A 63 5.70 -11.81 -1.09
CA PHE A 63 4.85 -12.19 -2.21
C PHE A 63 5.32 -13.48 -2.87
N LYS A 64 6.59 -13.54 -3.31
CA LYS A 64 7.13 -14.68 -4.07
C LYS A 64 7.21 -15.97 -3.25
N SER A 65 7.35 -15.87 -1.93
CA SER A 65 7.36 -17.03 -1.02
C SER A 65 5.96 -17.59 -0.72
N GLY A 66 4.88 -16.92 -1.18
CA GLY A 66 3.51 -17.27 -0.81
C GLY A 66 3.13 -16.89 0.62
N GLY A 67 3.96 -16.06 1.28
CA GLY A 67 3.68 -15.60 2.65
C GLY A 67 2.44 -14.69 2.72
N ALA A 68 2.24 -13.84 1.72
CA ALA A 68 1.04 -13.02 1.61
C ALA A 68 -0.21 -13.89 1.46
N ASP A 69 -0.15 -14.92 0.59
CA ASP A 69 -1.26 -15.87 0.40
C ASP A 69 -1.59 -16.62 1.69
N THR A 70 -0.56 -17.03 2.46
CA THR A 70 -0.77 -17.71 3.76
C THR A 70 -1.55 -16.82 4.73
N ILE A 71 -1.27 -15.51 4.77
CA ILE A 71 -2.00 -14.56 5.62
C ILE A 71 -3.45 -14.44 5.14
N VAL A 72 -3.64 -14.25 3.84
CA VAL A 72 -4.97 -14.17 3.22
C VAL A 72 -5.80 -15.41 3.54
N ASP A 73 -5.27 -16.59 3.22
CA ASP A 73 -5.98 -17.87 3.37
C ASP A 73 -6.31 -18.15 4.85
N THR A 74 -5.39 -17.87 5.77
CA THR A 74 -5.58 -18.10 7.20
C THR A 74 -6.69 -17.20 7.76
N ILE A 75 -6.71 -15.93 7.41
CA ILE A 75 -7.73 -14.98 7.89
C ILE A 75 -9.09 -15.31 7.25
N MET A 76 -9.11 -15.58 5.94
CA MET A 76 -10.33 -15.93 5.22
C MET A 76 -10.97 -17.22 5.74
N ALA A 77 -10.18 -18.26 6.01
CA ALA A 77 -10.68 -19.53 6.52
C ALA A 77 -11.37 -19.40 7.88
N LYS A 78 -10.95 -18.45 8.70
CA LYS A 78 -11.50 -18.20 10.05
C LYS A 78 -12.61 -17.15 10.08
N THR A 79 -12.93 -16.52 8.92
CA THR A 79 -13.87 -15.39 8.88
C THR A 79 -15.24 -15.83 8.36
N PRO A 80 -16.33 -15.62 9.14
CA PRO A 80 -17.67 -15.84 8.65
C PRO A 80 -18.05 -14.83 7.57
N LEU A 81 -18.96 -15.21 6.65
CA LEU A 81 -19.33 -14.41 5.48
C LEU A 81 -19.76 -12.96 5.82
N GLN A 82 -20.45 -12.78 6.95
CA GLN A 82 -20.93 -11.46 7.39
C GLN A 82 -19.79 -10.50 7.80
N ARG A 83 -18.62 -11.04 8.13
CA ARG A 83 -17.44 -10.27 8.57
C ARG A 83 -16.38 -10.09 7.47
N LEU A 84 -16.64 -10.55 6.25
CA LEU A 84 -15.69 -10.44 5.14
C LEU A 84 -15.17 -9.01 4.89
N PRO A 85 -15.98 -7.93 4.96
CA PRO A 85 -15.46 -6.57 4.81
C PRO A 85 -14.36 -6.22 5.84
N TRP A 86 -14.51 -6.69 7.06
CA TRP A 86 -13.54 -6.50 8.14
C TRP A 86 -12.28 -7.34 7.92
N ALA A 87 -12.46 -8.57 7.43
CA ALA A 87 -11.33 -9.42 7.07
C ALA A 87 -10.52 -8.83 5.92
N MET A 88 -11.19 -8.31 4.88
CA MET A 88 -10.51 -7.64 3.77
C MET A 88 -9.69 -6.43 4.24
N ALA A 89 -10.26 -5.60 5.13
CA ALA A 89 -9.55 -4.48 5.71
C ALA A 89 -8.32 -4.93 6.53
N LEU A 90 -8.48 -5.98 7.36
CA LEU A 90 -7.40 -6.53 8.18
C LEU A 90 -6.29 -7.16 7.32
N ILE A 91 -6.65 -7.95 6.32
CA ILE A 91 -5.69 -8.54 5.37
C ILE A 91 -4.90 -7.44 4.68
N ALA A 92 -5.61 -6.45 4.11
CA ALA A 92 -4.99 -5.34 3.42
C ALA A 92 -4.08 -4.52 4.34
N PHE A 93 -4.50 -4.34 5.60
CA PHE A 93 -3.70 -3.66 6.61
C PHE A 93 -2.40 -4.43 6.93
N ILE A 94 -2.47 -5.75 7.15
CA ILE A 94 -1.30 -6.56 7.49
C ILE A 94 -0.37 -6.67 6.28
N VAL A 95 -0.91 -7.10 5.14
CA VAL A 95 -0.12 -7.35 3.91
C VAL A 95 0.45 -6.03 3.35
N GLY A 96 -0.28 -4.94 3.50
CA GLY A 96 0.11 -3.62 3.03
C GLY A 96 1.29 -2.99 3.77
N ILE A 97 1.64 -3.43 4.99
CA ILE A 97 2.76 -2.84 5.73
C ILE A 97 4.08 -2.89 4.95
N PRO A 98 4.54 -4.04 4.43
CA PRO A 98 5.79 -4.12 3.68
C PRO A 98 5.62 -3.92 2.17
N MET A 99 4.40 -3.86 1.65
CA MET A 99 4.13 -3.89 0.22
C MET A 99 3.70 -2.53 -0.31
N PHE A 100 4.16 -2.18 -1.51
CA PHE A 100 3.60 -1.04 -2.24
C PHE A 100 2.13 -1.29 -2.60
N PHE A 101 1.38 -0.21 -2.66
CA PHE A 101 -0.05 -0.21 -2.96
C PHE A 101 -0.38 -1.04 -4.20
N GLU A 102 0.36 -0.85 -5.29
CA GLU A 102 0.15 -1.51 -6.57
C GLU A 102 0.27 -3.04 -6.46
N VAL A 103 1.30 -3.51 -5.77
CA VAL A 103 1.53 -4.95 -5.55
C VAL A 103 0.42 -5.54 -4.67
N GLY A 104 0.04 -4.82 -3.60
CA GLY A 104 -1.07 -5.22 -2.73
C GLY A 104 -2.39 -5.33 -3.49
N VAL A 105 -2.67 -4.39 -4.40
CA VAL A 105 -3.88 -4.41 -5.24
C VAL A 105 -3.89 -5.64 -6.16
N VAL A 106 -2.78 -5.94 -6.83
CA VAL A 106 -2.68 -7.11 -7.71
C VAL A 106 -2.96 -8.42 -6.97
N ILE A 107 -2.48 -8.54 -5.72
CA ILE A 107 -2.72 -9.73 -4.88
C ILE A 107 -4.16 -9.79 -4.41
N LEU A 108 -4.72 -8.66 -3.98
CA LEU A 108 -6.03 -8.64 -3.32
C LEU A 108 -7.22 -8.63 -4.29
N ILE A 109 -7.07 -8.17 -5.54
CA ILE A 109 -8.16 -8.20 -6.52
C ILE A 109 -8.74 -9.61 -6.70
N PRO A 110 -7.95 -10.66 -6.99
CA PRO A 110 -8.47 -12.02 -7.11
C PRO A 110 -9.18 -12.50 -5.84
N VAL A 111 -8.62 -12.17 -4.67
CA VAL A 111 -9.21 -12.54 -3.36
C VAL A 111 -10.55 -11.86 -3.14
N VAL A 112 -10.64 -10.56 -3.45
CA VAL A 112 -11.89 -9.79 -3.37
C VAL A 112 -12.95 -10.38 -4.29
N LEU A 113 -12.60 -10.67 -5.54
CA LEU A 113 -13.52 -11.25 -6.52
C LEU A 113 -13.99 -12.65 -6.09
N PHE A 114 -13.07 -13.51 -5.65
CA PHE A 114 -13.39 -14.84 -5.14
C PHE A 114 -14.33 -14.76 -3.91
N ALA A 115 -13.99 -13.92 -2.95
CA ALA A 115 -14.81 -13.74 -1.74
C ALA A 115 -16.21 -13.15 -2.05
N ALA A 116 -16.28 -12.20 -3.00
CA ALA A 116 -17.55 -11.61 -3.45
C ALA A 116 -18.45 -12.64 -4.13
N ARG A 117 -17.91 -13.50 -4.99
CA ARG A 117 -18.65 -14.61 -5.62
C ARG A 117 -19.17 -15.59 -4.58
N ARG A 118 -18.28 -16.05 -3.68
CA ARG A 118 -18.63 -17.04 -2.65
C ARG A 118 -19.70 -16.54 -1.67
N SER A 119 -19.65 -15.26 -1.32
CA SER A 119 -20.59 -14.61 -0.40
C SER A 119 -21.83 -14.04 -1.10
N LYS A 120 -21.88 -14.07 -2.44
CA LYS A 120 -22.90 -13.38 -3.25
C LYS A 120 -23.06 -11.90 -2.88
N SER A 121 -21.94 -11.26 -2.50
CA SER A 121 -21.89 -9.86 -2.10
C SER A 121 -21.43 -8.97 -3.24
N PRO A 122 -21.83 -7.68 -3.26
CA PRO A 122 -21.24 -6.70 -4.21
C PRO A 122 -19.73 -6.64 -4.07
N VAL A 123 -19.02 -6.55 -5.21
CA VAL A 123 -17.55 -6.41 -5.22
C VAL A 123 -17.09 -5.17 -4.43
N VAL A 124 -17.87 -4.10 -4.52
CA VAL A 124 -17.59 -2.82 -3.82
C VAL A 124 -17.58 -3.01 -2.29
N LEU A 125 -18.40 -3.92 -1.75
CA LEU A 125 -18.45 -4.21 -0.31
C LEU A 125 -17.12 -4.75 0.23
N LEU A 126 -16.38 -5.49 -0.57
CA LEU A 126 -15.13 -6.12 -0.18
C LEU A 126 -13.90 -5.38 -0.75
N GLY A 127 -14.03 -4.81 -1.93
CA GLY A 127 -12.97 -4.06 -2.60
C GLY A 127 -12.62 -2.76 -1.88
N ILE A 128 -13.61 -1.98 -1.45
CA ILE A 128 -13.36 -0.73 -0.72
C ILE A 128 -12.56 -0.98 0.57
N PRO A 129 -12.90 -1.93 1.45
CA PRO A 129 -12.07 -2.24 2.61
C PRO A 129 -10.64 -2.66 2.28
N ALA A 130 -10.45 -3.45 1.22
CA ALA A 130 -9.13 -3.84 0.76
C ALA A 130 -8.31 -2.64 0.29
N LEU A 131 -8.88 -1.80 -0.58
CA LEU A 131 -8.22 -0.60 -1.08
C LEU A 131 -7.97 0.42 0.03
N ALA A 132 -8.91 0.60 0.97
CA ALA A 132 -8.75 1.51 2.10
C ALA A 132 -7.58 1.08 3.00
N GLY A 133 -7.44 -0.21 3.29
CA GLY A 133 -6.31 -0.74 4.06
C GLY A 133 -4.97 -0.43 3.41
N LEU A 134 -4.82 -0.75 2.13
CA LEU A 134 -3.59 -0.48 1.37
C LEU A 134 -3.30 1.02 1.26
N SER A 135 -4.30 1.83 0.87
CA SER A 135 -4.12 3.28 0.67
C SER A 135 -3.74 3.99 1.96
N THR A 136 -4.37 3.63 3.07
CA THR A 136 -4.11 4.25 4.37
C THR A 136 -2.69 3.99 4.83
N LEU A 137 -2.21 2.76 4.70
CA LEU A 137 -0.82 2.44 5.03
C LEU A 137 0.16 3.16 4.12
N HIS A 138 -0.11 3.19 2.83
CA HIS A 138 0.72 3.88 1.85
C HIS A 138 0.82 5.39 2.12
N ALA A 139 -0.25 5.99 2.67
CA ALA A 139 -0.30 7.42 2.96
C ALA A 139 0.33 7.79 4.32
N PHE A 140 0.20 6.95 5.36
CA PHE A 140 0.54 7.34 6.74
C PHE A 140 1.69 6.56 7.36
N VAL A 141 2.01 5.37 6.85
CA VAL A 141 2.88 4.45 7.58
C VAL A 141 4.21 4.23 6.83
N PRO A 142 5.36 4.59 7.43
CA PRO A 142 6.65 4.13 6.91
C PRO A 142 6.73 2.58 6.90
N PRO A 143 7.47 1.98 5.97
CA PRO A 143 8.48 2.55 5.06
C PRO A 143 7.95 2.98 3.69
N HIS A 144 6.69 3.33 3.54
CA HIS A 144 6.17 3.79 2.26
C HIS A 144 6.80 5.12 1.82
N PRO A 145 6.95 5.35 0.49
CA PRO A 145 7.67 6.51 -0.04
C PRO A 145 7.10 7.86 0.40
N GLY A 146 5.78 8.00 0.44
CA GLY A 146 5.11 9.23 0.83
C GLY A 146 5.47 9.69 2.24
N PRO A 147 5.19 8.89 3.28
CA PRO A 147 5.59 9.19 4.66
C PRO A 147 7.10 9.40 4.82
N LEU A 148 7.94 8.59 4.18
CA LEU A 148 9.40 8.75 4.28
C LEU A 148 9.88 10.07 3.69
N THR A 149 9.31 10.49 2.57
CA THR A 149 9.65 11.78 1.94
C THR A 149 9.24 12.93 2.85
N ALA A 150 8.04 12.86 3.47
CA ALA A 150 7.57 13.87 4.42
C ALA A 150 8.46 13.93 5.67
N ILE A 151 8.83 12.77 6.23
CA ILE A 151 9.74 12.66 7.38
C ILE A 151 11.08 13.32 7.05
N GLY A 152 11.67 13.03 5.88
CA GLY A 152 12.93 13.63 5.45
C GLY A 152 12.83 15.13 5.25
N ALA A 153 11.76 15.63 4.62
CA ALA A 153 11.55 17.05 4.37
C ALA A 153 11.32 17.86 5.65
N LEU A 154 10.66 17.28 6.65
CA LEU A 154 10.33 17.92 7.91
C LEU A 154 11.35 17.63 9.03
N ASN A 155 12.38 16.85 8.77
CA ASN A 155 13.32 16.34 9.79
C ASN A 155 12.59 15.70 10.97
N ALA A 156 11.49 14.98 10.71
CA ALA A 156 10.68 14.35 11.73
C ALA A 156 11.30 13.03 12.21
N ASN A 157 10.97 12.62 13.44
CA ASN A 157 11.42 11.32 13.95
C ASN A 157 10.64 10.18 13.29
N LEU A 158 11.36 9.23 12.68
CA LEU A 158 10.80 8.10 11.96
C LEU A 158 9.89 7.23 12.83
N GLY A 159 10.35 6.86 14.03
CA GLY A 159 9.58 5.95 14.90
C GLY A 159 8.35 6.62 15.51
N ILE A 160 8.44 7.90 15.89
CA ILE A 160 7.27 8.66 16.36
C ILE A 160 6.24 8.78 15.24
N THR A 161 6.69 9.09 14.02
CA THR A 161 5.80 9.19 12.86
C THR A 161 5.16 7.83 12.54
N LEU A 162 5.93 6.73 12.63
CA LEU A 162 5.41 5.37 12.48
C LEU A 162 4.34 5.05 13.53
N ALA A 163 4.60 5.33 14.81
CA ALA A 163 3.65 5.08 15.90
C ALA A 163 2.35 5.87 15.73
N LEU A 164 2.45 7.17 15.47
CA LEU A 164 1.30 8.03 15.21
C LEU A 164 0.57 7.63 13.92
N GLY A 165 1.30 7.29 12.87
CA GLY A 165 0.76 6.80 11.61
C GLY A 165 -0.09 5.54 11.80
N LEU A 166 0.39 4.56 12.57
CA LEU A 166 -0.38 3.35 12.91
C LEU A 166 -1.63 3.66 13.75
N ILE A 167 -1.52 4.55 14.73
CA ILE A 167 -2.67 4.97 15.56
C ILE A 167 -3.75 5.62 14.70
N VAL A 168 -3.38 6.50 13.77
CA VAL A 168 -4.31 7.18 12.85
C VAL A 168 -4.83 6.22 11.77
N ALA A 169 -4.01 5.30 11.30
CA ALA A 169 -4.38 4.36 10.27
C ALA A 169 -5.54 3.44 10.69
N ILE A 170 -5.57 2.99 11.95
CA ILE A 170 -6.62 2.09 12.43
C ILE A 170 -8.04 2.69 12.28
N PRO A 171 -8.37 3.86 12.87
CA PRO A 171 -9.69 4.45 12.70
C PRO A 171 -9.96 4.86 11.25
N THR A 172 -8.94 5.30 10.51
CA THR A 172 -9.08 5.64 9.09
C THR A 172 -9.53 4.45 8.27
N VAL A 173 -8.87 3.29 8.43
CA VAL A 173 -9.26 2.06 7.72
C VAL A 173 -10.66 1.59 8.12
N ILE A 174 -11.02 1.68 9.40
CA ILE A 174 -12.36 1.29 9.87
C ILE A 174 -13.44 2.15 9.20
N ILE A 175 -13.24 3.46 9.16
CA ILE A 175 -14.24 4.40 8.62
C ILE A 175 -14.29 4.30 7.09
N SER A 176 -13.15 4.44 6.42
CA SER A 176 -13.06 4.46 4.96
C SER A 176 -13.22 3.07 4.32
N GLY A 177 -12.96 1.99 5.05
CA GLY A 177 -13.05 0.62 4.58
C GLY A 177 -14.41 -0.02 4.88
N PRO A 178 -14.53 -0.82 5.96
CA PRO A 178 -15.75 -1.60 6.23
C PRO A 178 -17.03 -0.77 6.40
N LEU A 179 -16.94 0.41 7.02
CA LEU A 179 -18.13 1.25 7.24
C LEU A 179 -18.54 1.93 5.93
N PHE A 180 -17.63 2.61 5.26
CA PHE A 180 -17.94 3.25 3.98
C PHE A 180 -18.24 2.24 2.87
N GLY A 181 -17.57 1.08 2.85
CA GLY A 181 -17.84 0.01 1.90
C GLY A 181 -19.27 -0.52 1.98
N ARG A 182 -19.86 -0.60 3.19
CA ARG A 182 -21.27 -0.96 3.37
C ARG A 182 -22.21 0.09 2.79
N LEU A 183 -21.87 1.37 2.93
CA LEU A 183 -22.65 2.47 2.37
C LEU A 183 -22.54 2.49 0.84
N ALA A 184 -21.33 2.41 0.33
CA ALA A 184 -21.06 2.42 -1.11
C ALA A 184 -21.68 1.21 -1.82
N ALA A 185 -21.69 0.04 -1.21
CA ALA A 185 -22.34 -1.16 -1.76
C ALA A 185 -23.86 -1.02 -1.91
N LYS A 186 -24.50 -0.14 -1.14
CA LYS A 186 -25.93 0.18 -1.33
C LYS A 186 -26.15 1.08 -2.54
N TRP A 187 -25.19 1.95 -2.85
CA TRP A 187 -25.28 2.86 -4.00
C TRP A 187 -24.85 2.18 -5.31
N VAL A 188 -23.88 1.27 -5.22
CA VAL A 188 -23.25 0.62 -6.37
C VAL A 188 -23.20 -0.90 -6.13
N PRO A 189 -24.34 -1.63 -6.24
CA PRO A 189 -24.43 -3.06 -5.95
C PRO A 189 -23.92 -3.91 -7.15
N ILE A 190 -22.67 -3.72 -7.58
CA ILE A 190 -22.09 -4.46 -8.70
C ILE A 190 -21.70 -5.87 -8.23
N ALA A 191 -22.27 -6.89 -8.88
CA ALA A 191 -21.90 -8.29 -8.66
C ALA A 191 -20.51 -8.60 -9.24
N ALA A 192 -19.84 -9.61 -8.69
CA ALA A 192 -18.60 -10.09 -9.28
C ALA A 192 -18.88 -10.72 -10.68
N PRO A 193 -18.01 -10.48 -11.68
CA PRO A 193 -18.15 -11.06 -13.01
C PRO A 193 -18.20 -12.59 -12.96
N GLU A 194 -19.12 -13.21 -13.71
CA GLU A 194 -19.26 -14.66 -13.74
C GLU A 194 -18.18 -15.35 -14.59
N ASN A 195 -17.66 -14.67 -15.61
CA ASN A 195 -16.90 -15.24 -16.72
C ASN A 195 -15.40 -14.97 -16.69
N GLU A 196 -14.83 -14.40 -15.68
CA GLU A 196 -13.38 -14.49 -15.60
C GLU A 196 -13.01 -15.90 -15.18
N ALA A 197 -12.33 -16.58 -16.12
CA ALA A 197 -11.68 -17.85 -15.89
C ALA A 197 -11.18 -17.93 -14.47
N GLU A 198 -11.51 -19.01 -13.78
CA GLU A 198 -11.11 -19.40 -12.45
C GLU A 198 -9.97 -18.48 -11.97
N ALA A 199 -10.28 -17.47 -11.14
CA ALA A 199 -9.24 -16.85 -10.37
C ALA A 199 -8.57 -18.05 -9.71
N GLU A 200 -7.44 -18.48 -10.28
CA GLU A 200 -6.74 -19.68 -9.85
C GLU A 200 -6.71 -19.57 -8.34
N ALA A 201 -7.36 -20.54 -7.69
CA ALA A 201 -7.20 -20.67 -6.25
C ALA A 201 -5.71 -20.56 -6.00
N PRO A 202 -5.27 -19.72 -5.07
CA PRO A 202 -3.86 -19.39 -4.92
C PRO A 202 -3.07 -20.67 -5.03
N LYS A 203 -2.16 -20.75 -6.03
CA LYS A 203 -1.43 -21.99 -6.32
C LYS A 203 -0.86 -22.47 -5.01
N SER A 204 -1.28 -23.64 -4.55
CA SER A 204 -0.72 -24.26 -3.35
C SER A 204 0.75 -24.52 -3.62
N ALA A 205 1.59 -23.55 -3.29
CA ALA A 205 3.02 -23.78 -3.28
C ALA A 205 3.29 -24.80 -2.17
N GLU A 206 3.86 -25.93 -2.50
CA GLU A 206 4.16 -27.03 -1.57
C GLU A 206 5.03 -26.62 -0.37
N ASN A 207 5.63 -25.40 -0.40
CA ASN A 207 6.52 -24.87 0.64
C ASN A 207 6.17 -23.44 1.06
N ARG A 208 4.90 -23.13 1.34
CA ARG A 208 4.54 -21.81 1.86
C ARG A 208 5.00 -21.64 3.31
N PRO A 209 5.49 -20.44 3.70
CA PRO A 209 5.82 -20.17 5.10
C PRO A 209 4.57 -20.25 5.99
N SER A 210 4.77 -20.60 7.26
CA SER A 210 3.69 -20.58 8.24
C SER A 210 3.15 -19.17 8.44
N PHE A 211 1.90 -19.03 8.92
CA PHE A 211 1.31 -17.73 9.26
C PHE A 211 2.19 -16.91 10.22
N GLY A 212 2.75 -17.57 11.25
CA GLY A 212 3.65 -16.92 12.22
C GLY A 212 4.94 -16.42 11.55
N THR A 213 5.54 -17.21 10.66
CA THR A 213 6.73 -16.80 9.91
C THR A 213 6.42 -15.61 8.98
N ALA A 214 5.33 -15.67 8.22
CA ALA A 214 4.93 -14.58 7.34
C ALA A 214 4.65 -13.29 8.13
N LEU A 215 3.93 -13.39 9.25
CA LEU A 215 3.63 -12.26 10.13
C LEU A 215 4.88 -11.67 10.77
N SER A 216 5.83 -12.52 11.20
CA SER A 216 7.09 -12.03 11.79
C SER A 216 7.94 -11.26 10.78
N VAL A 217 7.99 -11.68 9.53
CA VAL A 217 8.69 -10.94 8.46
C VAL A 217 8.06 -9.56 8.23
N ILE A 218 6.74 -9.45 8.32
CA ILE A 218 6.03 -8.17 8.19
C ILE A 218 6.29 -7.24 9.37
N LEU A 219 6.23 -7.78 10.59
CA LEU A 219 6.33 -6.97 11.80
C LEU A 219 7.76 -6.60 12.17
N LEU A 220 8.76 -7.39 11.75
CA LEU A 220 10.16 -7.16 12.10
C LEU A 220 10.65 -5.75 11.72
N PRO A 221 10.47 -5.24 10.49
CA PRO A 221 10.87 -3.88 10.15
C PRO A 221 10.17 -2.82 11.01
N VAL A 222 8.89 -3.01 11.31
CA VAL A 222 8.11 -2.10 12.14
C VAL A 222 8.70 -2.03 13.56
N VAL A 223 8.96 -3.19 14.15
CA VAL A 223 9.54 -3.29 15.51
C VAL A 223 10.93 -2.67 15.54
N LEU A 224 11.77 -2.93 14.51
CA LEU A 224 13.12 -2.34 14.44
C LEU A 224 13.07 -0.82 14.28
N MET A 225 12.17 -0.27 13.46
CA MET A 225 12.01 1.17 13.31
C MET A 225 11.50 1.84 14.59
N LEU A 226 10.57 1.20 15.31
CA LEU A 226 10.11 1.69 16.62
C LEU A 226 11.24 1.64 17.66
N ALA A 227 11.97 0.55 17.73
CA ALA A 227 13.10 0.39 18.65
C ALA A 227 14.20 1.42 18.41
N ALA A 228 14.54 1.69 17.15
CA ALA A 228 15.54 2.68 16.78
C ALA A 228 15.15 4.13 17.16
N SER A 229 13.88 4.41 17.46
CA SER A 229 13.45 5.74 17.89
C SER A 229 13.52 5.97 19.41
N ILE A 230 13.80 4.90 20.18
CA ILE A 230 13.90 4.96 21.65
C ILE A 230 15.36 5.13 22.09
N VAL A 231 16.30 4.81 21.21
CA VAL A 231 17.75 4.96 21.40
C VAL A 231 18.23 6.30 20.86
#